data_8b6a26c4e4f973e752703e2d031f752b
#
_entry.id   8b6a26c4e4f973e752703e2d031f752b
#
_cell.length_a   1.000
_cell.length_b   1.000
_cell.length_c   1.000
_cell.angle_alpha   90.00
_cell.angle_beta   90.00
_cell.angle_gamma   90.00
#
_symmetry.space_group_name_H-M   'P 1'
#
loop_
_entity.id
_entity.type
_entity.pdbx_description
1 polymer ?
#
loop_
_entity_poly.entity_id
_entity_poly.type
_entity_poly.pdbx_seq_one_letter_code
_entity_poly.pdbx_strand_id
1 'polypeptide(L)'
;MRHQSLKPPTQLSERPTVQNLKLIPIVLTVLVAAQPLLAHADVTVKIGQVSPLTGELSHIGKDDENGVRLAIEDLNAKKIRIGGQPVTFVLDSQDDAADPKTAVTVAEKLVDDRVSGIVGHANSGTSIPASKIYSDAGIPMITESATNPKLTAQGYKTVFRMVANDVRQGTVIGTYLVKDLKATKVAIVDDRTAYGQGLADEVEKAVKAAGGTVVDREYGTDKTTNWMAVLTTIKSHVPDGIVFTGGDTQAAAFAQQAQRLGLRAKLIAGDEACTPQFIKLAGTSMNSDTYCTLAGVPPSKMPQGDAFFKRYQQRFGVPVQLYAPYAYDAVMAMVGAMQAADSTDPKVYLSKLQALNLDGVTGPIQFDDKGDIRNGAITVRQFGQGDWQDRSVVR
;
A
#
# COMPACT_ATOMS: atom_id res chain seq x y z
N MET A 1 8.52 -40.47 -108.29
CA MET A 1 8.04 -41.76 -108.81
C MET A 1 6.79 -42.08 -108.02
N ARG A 2 5.72 -41.96 -108.65
CA ARG A 2 4.70 -43.01 -108.91
C ARG A 2 4.12 -43.68 -107.67
N HIS A 3 2.90 -43.86 -107.40
CA HIS A 3 1.64 -43.80 -108.16
C HIS A 3 0.53 -43.86 -107.10
N GLN A 4 -0.53 -43.07 -107.12
CA GLN A 4 -1.84 -43.41 -107.67
C GLN A 4 -2.46 -44.62 -106.88
N SER A 5 -3.70 -44.71 -106.49
CA SER A 5 -4.94 -44.16 -107.09
C SER A 5 -6.15 -44.51 -106.27
N LEU A 6 -7.11 -43.62 -106.34
CA LEU A 6 -8.50 -43.86 -106.60
C LEU A 6 -9.49 -44.49 -105.55
N LYS A 7 -10.38 -43.68 -105.22
CA LYS A 7 -11.85 -43.68 -104.96
C LYS A 7 -12.66 -44.87 -105.51
N PRO A 8 -13.95 -44.86 -105.24
CA PRO A 8 -14.97 -44.54 -104.15
C PRO A 8 -16.04 -45.71 -104.05
N PRO A 9 -17.31 -45.59 -103.79
CA PRO A 9 -18.17 -44.58 -103.08
C PRO A 9 -19.27 -45.19 -102.16
N THR A 10 -20.09 -44.30 -101.68
CA THR A 10 -21.55 -44.34 -101.39
C THR A 10 -22.12 -44.87 -100.06
N GLN A 11 -22.72 -43.96 -99.41
CA GLN A 11 -24.13 -43.82 -98.87
C GLN A 11 -24.63 -44.86 -97.86
N LEU A 12 -25.12 -44.43 -96.78
CA LEU A 12 -26.52 -44.03 -96.44
C LEU A 12 -26.69 -43.78 -94.90
N SER A 13 -27.17 -42.62 -94.61
CA SER A 13 -28.23 -42.29 -93.62
C SER A 13 -28.46 -43.25 -92.44
N GLU A 14 -28.25 -42.81 -91.27
CA GLU A 14 -29.19 -43.03 -90.17
C GLU A 14 -29.05 -41.99 -89.09
N ARG A 15 -30.18 -41.63 -88.40
CA ARG A 15 -30.39 -40.49 -87.52
C ARG A 15 -29.70 -40.64 -86.14
N PRO A 16 -29.41 -39.54 -85.44
CA PRO A 16 -28.73 -39.62 -84.16
C PRO A 16 -29.70 -39.98 -83.02
N THR A 17 -29.33 -40.98 -82.27
CA THR A 17 -29.91 -41.32 -80.99
C THR A 17 -29.47 -40.37 -79.91
N VAL A 18 -30.45 -39.79 -79.22
CA VAL A 18 -30.22 -38.89 -78.07
C VAL A 18 -29.58 -39.68 -76.91
N GLN A 19 -28.30 -39.46 -76.69
CA GLN A 19 -27.67 -39.98 -75.45
C GLN A 19 -27.85 -38.99 -74.30
N ASN A 20 -28.42 -39.50 -73.21
CA ASN A 20 -28.64 -38.84 -71.97
C ASN A 20 -27.34 -38.26 -71.37
N LEU A 21 -27.27 -36.92 -71.28
CA LEU A 21 -26.21 -36.21 -70.57
C LEU A 21 -26.45 -36.37 -69.06
N LYS A 22 -25.66 -37.21 -68.39
CA LYS A 22 -25.68 -37.34 -66.94
C LYS A 22 -25.02 -36.07 -66.37
N LEU A 23 -25.82 -35.19 -65.73
CA LEU A 23 -25.37 -34.09 -64.89
C LEU A 23 -24.60 -34.66 -63.69
N ILE A 24 -23.31 -34.43 -63.64
CA ILE A 24 -22.48 -34.68 -62.45
C ILE A 24 -22.70 -33.49 -61.52
N PRO A 25 -23.21 -33.68 -60.27
CA PRO A 25 -23.30 -32.58 -59.34
C PRO A 25 -21.88 -32.20 -58.88
N ILE A 26 -21.44 -30.98 -59.20
CA ILE A 26 -20.22 -30.37 -58.61
C ILE A 26 -20.61 -30.07 -57.14
N VAL A 27 -20.15 -30.92 -56.21
CA VAL A 27 -20.17 -30.67 -54.79
C VAL A 27 -19.08 -29.63 -54.50
N LEU A 28 -19.50 -28.37 -54.35
CA LEU A 28 -18.64 -27.28 -53.88
C LEU A 28 -18.37 -27.49 -52.40
N THR A 29 -17.31 -28.17 -52.05
CA THR A 29 -16.85 -28.33 -50.67
C THR A 29 -16.31 -26.98 -50.19
N VAL A 30 -17.16 -26.22 -49.46
CA VAL A 30 -16.73 -25.02 -48.76
C VAL A 30 -15.82 -25.47 -47.59
N LEU A 31 -14.51 -25.35 -47.79
CA LEU A 31 -13.50 -25.53 -46.72
C LEU A 31 -13.64 -24.33 -45.80
N VAL A 32 -14.43 -24.42 -44.74
CA VAL A 32 -14.43 -23.47 -43.64
C VAL A 32 -13.11 -23.67 -42.94
N ALA A 33 -12.15 -22.79 -43.23
CA ALA A 33 -10.89 -22.70 -42.51
C ALA A 33 -11.26 -22.31 -41.04
N ALA A 34 -11.34 -23.29 -40.16
CA ALA A 34 -11.37 -23.06 -38.73
C ALA A 34 -10.03 -22.42 -38.37
N GLN A 35 -10.02 -21.09 -38.29
CA GLN A 35 -8.91 -20.38 -37.67
C GLN A 35 -8.79 -20.88 -36.25
N PRO A 36 -7.65 -21.40 -35.80
CA PRO A 36 -7.46 -21.70 -34.40
C PRO A 36 -7.64 -20.39 -33.64
N LEU A 37 -8.66 -20.27 -32.82
CA LEU A 37 -8.68 -19.29 -31.73
C LEU A 37 -7.44 -19.58 -30.90
N LEU A 38 -6.37 -18.84 -31.14
CA LEU A 38 -5.23 -18.80 -30.24
C LEU A 38 -5.81 -18.36 -28.88
N ALA A 39 -6.09 -19.32 -28.03
CA ALA A 39 -6.37 -19.05 -26.63
C ALA A 39 -5.10 -18.37 -26.09
N HIS A 40 -5.13 -17.05 -26.01
CA HIS A 40 -4.07 -16.31 -25.35
C HIS A 40 -4.14 -16.72 -23.89
N ALA A 41 -3.09 -17.36 -23.39
CA ALA A 41 -2.98 -17.65 -21.97
C ALA A 41 -2.98 -16.33 -21.20
N ASP A 42 -3.75 -16.27 -20.12
CA ASP A 42 -3.78 -15.10 -19.24
C ASP A 42 -2.36 -14.77 -18.76
N VAL A 43 -1.98 -13.51 -18.86
CA VAL A 43 -0.71 -13.02 -18.31
C VAL A 43 -0.88 -12.95 -16.79
N THR A 44 -0.09 -13.73 -16.06
CA THR A 44 -0.05 -13.65 -14.60
C THR A 44 0.88 -12.53 -14.16
N VAL A 45 0.34 -11.58 -13.38
CA VAL A 45 1.08 -10.46 -12.80
C VAL A 45 1.15 -10.65 -11.29
N LYS A 46 2.36 -10.82 -10.77
CA LYS A 46 2.58 -10.94 -9.32
C LYS A 46 2.74 -9.57 -8.70
N ILE A 47 1.97 -9.30 -7.65
CA ILE A 47 2.13 -8.13 -6.78
C ILE A 47 2.71 -8.64 -5.46
N GLY A 48 3.89 -8.17 -5.12
CA GLY A 48 4.51 -8.43 -3.83
C GLY A 48 3.83 -7.59 -2.75
N GLN A 49 3.57 -8.19 -1.59
CA GLN A 49 3.13 -7.47 -0.40
C GLN A 49 4.07 -7.85 0.75
N VAL A 50 4.55 -6.86 1.50
CA VAL A 50 5.45 -7.11 2.62
C VAL A 50 5.08 -6.26 3.82
N SER A 51 4.80 -6.94 4.93
CA SER A 51 4.51 -6.33 6.22
C SER A 51 4.78 -7.34 7.34
N PRO A 52 4.80 -6.94 8.62
CA PRO A 52 4.96 -7.87 9.72
C PRO A 52 3.71 -8.74 9.88
N LEU A 53 3.70 -9.94 9.32
CA LEU A 53 2.60 -10.91 9.45
C LEU A 53 2.68 -11.70 10.74
N THR A 54 3.82 -11.67 11.42
CA THR A 54 4.08 -12.26 12.74
C THR A 54 4.60 -11.21 13.73
N GLY A 55 4.63 -11.56 15.02
CA GLY A 55 5.08 -10.66 16.09
C GLY A 55 4.02 -9.65 16.55
N GLU A 56 4.47 -8.63 17.28
CA GLU A 56 3.58 -7.67 17.96
C GLU A 56 2.77 -6.80 17.00
N LEU A 57 3.33 -6.47 15.83
CA LEU A 57 2.68 -5.65 14.80
C LEU A 57 1.88 -6.48 13.78
N SER A 58 1.70 -7.79 14.04
CA SER A 58 1.03 -8.68 13.07
C SER A 58 -0.42 -8.29 12.77
N HIS A 59 -1.10 -7.61 13.68
CA HIS A 59 -2.46 -7.12 13.45
C HIS A 59 -2.49 -6.00 12.41
N ILE A 60 -1.45 -5.13 12.37
CA ILE A 60 -1.27 -4.09 11.33
C ILE A 60 -0.86 -4.74 10.01
N GLY A 61 0.15 -5.62 10.02
CA GLY A 61 0.60 -6.28 8.80
C GLY A 61 -0.47 -7.11 8.10
N LYS A 62 -1.34 -7.78 8.87
CA LYS A 62 -2.48 -8.51 8.30
C LYS A 62 -3.58 -7.59 7.80
N ASP A 63 -3.74 -6.40 8.39
CA ASP A 63 -4.62 -5.36 7.88
C ASP A 63 -4.18 -4.92 6.48
N ASP A 64 -2.87 -4.66 6.32
CA ASP A 64 -2.27 -4.28 5.04
C ASP A 64 -2.41 -5.38 3.99
N GLU A 65 -2.07 -6.64 4.33
CA GLU A 65 -2.25 -7.79 3.45
C GLU A 65 -3.68 -7.94 2.98
N ASN A 66 -4.65 -7.76 3.87
CA ASN A 66 -6.06 -7.83 3.53
C ASN A 66 -6.49 -6.71 2.58
N GLY A 67 -5.94 -5.51 2.74
CA GLY A 67 -6.15 -4.39 1.81
C GLY A 67 -5.69 -4.73 0.39
N VAL A 68 -4.46 -5.25 0.26
CA VAL A 68 -3.90 -5.71 -1.01
C VAL A 68 -4.72 -6.85 -1.62
N ARG A 69 -5.10 -7.84 -0.81
CA ARG A 69 -5.91 -8.98 -1.25
C ARG A 69 -7.26 -8.55 -1.80
N LEU A 70 -7.94 -7.61 -1.12
CA LEU A 70 -9.22 -7.07 -1.57
C LEU A 70 -9.09 -6.33 -2.91
N ALA A 71 -8.01 -5.58 -3.11
CA ALA A 71 -7.73 -4.89 -4.38
C ALA A 71 -7.50 -5.89 -5.52
N ILE A 72 -6.72 -6.94 -5.28
CA ILE A 72 -6.46 -7.99 -6.27
C ILE A 72 -7.75 -8.74 -6.63
N GLU A 73 -8.61 -9.06 -5.66
CA GLU A 73 -9.91 -9.68 -5.91
C GLU A 73 -10.79 -8.81 -6.82
N ASP A 74 -10.83 -7.49 -6.56
CA ASP A 74 -11.60 -6.54 -7.37
C ASP A 74 -11.06 -6.39 -8.80
N LEU A 75 -9.74 -6.35 -8.94
CA LEU A 75 -9.10 -6.24 -10.26
C LEU A 75 -9.36 -7.49 -11.10
N ASN A 76 -9.23 -8.67 -10.51
CA ASN A 76 -9.50 -9.93 -11.19
C ASN A 76 -11.00 -10.08 -11.59
N ALA A 77 -11.91 -9.59 -10.75
CA ALA A 77 -13.35 -9.56 -11.07
C ALA A 77 -13.65 -8.68 -12.29
N LYS A 78 -12.86 -7.61 -12.53
CA LYS A 78 -12.99 -6.70 -13.68
C LYS A 78 -12.47 -7.27 -14.99
N LYS A 79 -11.73 -8.40 -14.98
CA LYS A 79 -11.15 -9.06 -16.16
C LYS A 79 -10.33 -8.07 -17.03
N ILE A 80 -9.39 -7.38 -16.42
CA ILE A 80 -8.59 -6.32 -17.05
C ILE A 80 -7.72 -6.89 -18.18
N ARG A 81 -7.51 -6.09 -19.21
CA ARG A 81 -6.55 -6.37 -20.28
C ARG A 81 -5.46 -5.32 -20.28
N ILE A 82 -4.22 -5.76 -20.47
CA ILE A 82 -3.03 -4.89 -20.60
C ILE A 82 -2.16 -5.47 -21.70
N GLY A 83 -1.65 -4.64 -22.60
CA GLY A 83 -0.91 -5.10 -23.78
C GLY A 83 -1.76 -5.96 -24.71
N GLY A 84 -3.06 -5.70 -24.75
CA GLY A 84 -4.01 -6.51 -25.53
C GLY A 84 -4.28 -7.90 -24.95
N GLN A 85 -3.70 -8.30 -23.82
CA GLN A 85 -3.82 -9.62 -23.19
C GLN A 85 -4.69 -9.58 -21.94
N PRO A 86 -5.51 -10.61 -21.63
CA PRO A 86 -6.14 -10.74 -20.34
C PRO A 86 -5.08 -10.88 -19.25
N VAL A 87 -5.29 -10.21 -18.11
CA VAL A 87 -4.35 -10.23 -16.99
C VAL A 87 -5.04 -10.79 -15.75
N THR A 88 -4.32 -11.70 -15.06
CA THR A 88 -4.70 -12.21 -13.74
C THR A 88 -3.64 -11.77 -12.72
N PHE A 89 -4.07 -11.00 -11.71
CA PHE A 89 -3.19 -10.56 -10.62
C PHE A 89 -3.14 -11.62 -9.52
N VAL A 90 -1.94 -11.88 -9.00
CA VAL A 90 -1.72 -12.80 -7.89
C VAL A 90 -0.90 -12.12 -6.80
N LEU A 91 -1.24 -12.40 -5.56
CA LEU A 91 -0.56 -11.89 -4.38
C LEU A 91 0.63 -12.79 -4.04
N ASP A 92 1.82 -12.20 -3.90
CA ASP A 92 2.99 -12.81 -3.29
C ASP A 92 3.24 -12.10 -1.94
N SER A 93 2.67 -12.67 -0.87
CA SER A 93 2.71 -12.10 0.47
C SER A 93 3.88 -12.64 1.26
N GLN A 94 4.67 -11.74 1.87
CA GLN A 94 5.88 -12.06 2.62
C GLN A 94 5.86 -11.38 3.98
N ASP A 95 6.40 -12.07 4.98
CA ASP A 95 6.56 -11.59 6.35
C ASP A 95 7.98 -11.07 6.56
N ASP A 96 8.14 -9.80 6.87
CA ASP A 96 9.43 -9.22 7.28
C ASP A 96 9.60 -9.17 8.80
N ALA A 97 8.57 -9.58 9.57
CA ALA A 97 8.55 -9.59 11.03
C ALA A 97 8.97 -8.24 11.67
N ALA A 98 8.83 -7.13 10.96
CA ALA A 98 9.35 -5.80 11.30
C ALA A 98 10.86 -5.77 11.54
N ASP A 99 11.60 -6.77 11.05
CA ASP A 99 13.06 -6.88 11.20
C ASP A 99 13.78 -6.40 9.93
N PRO A 100 14.69 -5.40 10.02
CA PRO A 100 15.39 -4.87 8.85
C PRO A 100 16.25 -5.87 8.08
N LYS A 101 16.78 -6.91 8.72
CA LYS A 101 17.58 -7.94 8.05
C LYS A 101 16.70 -8.91 7.30
N THR A 102 15.59 -9.32 7.91
CA THR A 102 14.56 -10.15 7.26
C THR A 102 13.99 -9.44 6.05
N ALA A 103 13.72 -8.13 6.16
CA ALA A 103 13.24 -7.31 5.06
C ALA A 103 14.16 -7.32 3.83
N VAL A 104 15.48 -7.29 4.04
CA VAL A 104 16.47 -7.42 2.94
C VAL A 104 16.34 -8.76 2.24
N THR A 105 16.30 -9.86 3.01
CA THR A 105 16.16 -11.22 2.45
C THR A 105 14.83 -11.40 1.69
N VAL A 106 13.75 -10.85 2.24
CA VAL A 106 12.43 -10.86 1.59
C VAL A 106 12.45 -10.05 0.30
N ALA A 107 13.10 -8.89 0.30
CA ALA A 107 13.21 -8.06 -0.91
C ALA A 107 13.98 -8.78 -2.02
N GLU A 108 15.11 -9.43 -1.71
CA GLU A 108 15.86 -10.25 -2.67
C GLU A 108 15.00 -11.37 -3.24
N LYS A 109 14.27 -12.09 -2.37
CA LYS A 109 13.34 -13.14 -2.80
C LYS A 109 12.29 -12.62 -3.79
N LEU A 110 11.63 -11.50 -3.49
CA LEU A 110 10.59 -10.94 -4.36
C LEU A 110 11.14 -10.46 -5.72
N VAL A 111 12.39 -9.98 -5.75
CA VAL A 111 13.09 -9.69 -7.02
C VAL A 111 13.31 -10.98 -7.82
N ASP A 112 13.76 -12.07 -7.17
CA ASP A 112 13.96 -13.37 -7.82
C ASP A 112 12.64 -13.98 -8.31
N ASP A 113 11.55 -13.79 -7.54
CA ASP A 113 10.19 -14.21 -7.91
C ASP A 113 9.57 -13.38 -9.05
N ARG A 114 10.28 -12.30 -9.48
CA ARG A 114 9.90 -11.42 -10.59
C ARG A 114 8.53 -10.78 -10.39
N VAL A 115 8.31 -10.22 -9.21
CA VAL A 115 7.09 -9.44 -8.98
C VAL A 115 7.08 -8.18 -9.85
N SER A 116 5.90 -7.76 -10.27
CA SER A 116 5.75 -6.57 -11.12
C SER A 116 5.69 -5.27 -10.31
N GLY A 117 5.63 -5.34 -8.99
CA GLY A 117 5.64 -4.20 -8.08
C GLY A 117 5.40 -4.64 -6.65
N ILE A 118 5.71 -3.76 -5.69
CA ILE A 118 5.66 -4.01 -4.26
C ILE A 118 4.68 -3.05 -3.58
N VAL A 119 3.79 -3.58 -2.75
CA VAL A 119 3.07 -2.84 -1.72
C VAL A 119 3.70 -3.17 -0.38
N GLY A 120 4.18 -2.17 0.33
CA GLY A 120 5.00 -2.35 1.53
C GLY A 120 6.38 -1.70 1.34
N HIS A 121 7.33 -1.93 2.21
CA HIS A 121 7.18 -2.52 3.53
C HIS A 121 6.40 -1.57 4.47
N ALA A 122 5.74 -2.13 5.49
CA ALA A 122 4.93 -1.32 6.38
C ALA A 122 5.77 -0.40 7.28
N ASN A 123 6.88 -0.89 7.83
CA ASN A 123 7.68 -0.14 8.78
C ASN A 123 8.83 0.63 8.11
N SER A 124 9.16 1.82 8.63
CA SER A 124 10.27 2.63 8.12
C SER A 124 11.63 1.89 8.20
N GLY A 125 11.83 1.11 9.27
CA GLY A 125 13.06 0.34 9.49
C GLY A 125 13.28 -0.77 8.47
N THR A 126 12.21 -1.32 7.90
CA THR A 126 12.24 -2.36 6.87
C THR A 126 12.19 -1.76 5.46
N SER A 127 11.39 -0.70 5.26
CA SER A 127 11.26 -0.01 3.98
C SER A 127 12.58 0.60 3.48
N ILE A 128 13.32 1.28 4.37
CA ILE A 128 14.54 2.02 3.98
C ILE A 128 15.61 1.08 3.39
N PRO A 129 16.01 -0.04 4.00
CA PRO A 129 16.98 -0.94 3.39
C PRO A 129 16.43 -1.70 2.18
N ALA A 130 15.18 -2.16 2.21
CA ALA A 130 14.57 -2.90 1.11
C ALA A 130 14.42 -2.07 -0.17
N SER A 131 14.15 -0.76 -0.04
CA SER A 131 13.94 0.14 -1.17
C SER A 131 15.12 0.20 -2.15
N LYS A 132 16.36 0.03 -1.65
CA LYS A 132 17.54 -0.04 -2.53
C LYS A 132 17.50 -1.26 -3.43
N ILE A 133 17.13 -2.42 -2.90
CA ILE A 133 17.08 -3.69 -3.62
C ILE A 133 16.06 -3.60 -4.76
N TYR A 134 14.86 -3.11 -4.47
CA TYR A 134 13.84 -2.90 -5.49
C TYR A 134 14.23 -1.84 -6.52
N SER A 135 14.89 -0.77 -6.06
CA SER A 135 15.38 0.28 -6.97
C SER A 135 16.43 -0.25 -7.95
N ASP A 136 17.39 -1.04 -7.46
CA ASP A 136 18.43 -1.65 -8.30
C ASP A 136 17.82 -2.61 -9.33
N ALA A 137 16.75 -3.31 -8.99
CA ALA A 137 15.98 -4.18 -9.87
C ALA A 137 15.04 -3.41 -10.83
N GLY A 138 14.78 -2.13 -10.56
CA GLY A 138 13.83 -1.31 -11.32
C GLY A 138 12.36 -1.63 -11.01
N ILE A 139 12.07 -2.21 -9.84
CA ILE A 139 10.73 -2.59 -9.39
C ILE A 139 10.14 -1.45 -8.54
N PRO A 140 8.97 -0.87 -8.90
CA PRO A 140 8.31 0.12 -8.06
C PRO A 140 7.85 -0.47 -6.73
N MET A 141 8.09 0.30 -5.66
CA MET A 141 7.67 0.04 -4.30
C MET A 141 6.76 1.18 -3.83
N ILE A 142 5.58 0.86 -3.34
CA ILE A 142 4.63 1.81 -2.76
C ILE A 142 4.38 1.39 -1.32
N THR A 143 4.91 2.15 -0.36
CA THR A 143 4.57 1.92 1.04
C THR A 143 3.24 2.57 1.38
N GLU A 144 2.38 1.84 2.08
CA GLU A 144 1.10 2.30 2.57
C GLU A 144 1.22 3.06 3.89
N SER A 145 2.34 2.89 4.65
CA SER A 145 2.43 3.30 6.05
C SER A 145 3.78 3.85 6.50
N ALA A 146 4.92 3.48 5.86
CA ALA A 146 6.24 3.95 6.32
C ALA A 146 6.40 5.47 6.17
N THR A 147 6.53 6.19 7.29
CA THR A 147 6.47 7.65 7.35
C THR A 147 7.83 8.35 7.41
N ASN A 148 8.93 7.64 7.72
CA ASN A 148 10.23 8.28 7.86
C ASN A 148 10.68 8.98 6.56
N PRO A 149 11.05 10.28 6.61
CA PRO A 149 11.43 11.04 5.43
C PRO A 149 12.70 10.53 4.73
N LYS A 150 13.55 9.75 5.44
CA LYS A 150 14.76 9.15 4.85
C LYS A 150 14.41 8.19 3.70
N LEU A 151 13.23 7.58 3.70
CA LEU A 151 12.83 6.64 2.66
C LEU A 151 12.89 7.28 1.26
N THR A 152 12.20 8.40 1.07
CA THR A 152 12.17 9.11 -0.22
C THR A 152 13.35 10.07 -0.42
N ALA A 153 14.02 10.50 0.67
CA ALA A 153 15.25 11.30 0.61
C ALA A 153 16.44 10.55 0.01
N GLN A 154 16.42 9.22 -0.07
CA GLN A 154 17.42 8.42 -0.80
C GLN A 154 17.44 8.71 -2.31
N GLY A 155 16.36 9.29 -2.87
CA GLY A 155 16.31 9.74 -4.24
C GLY A 155 15.98 8.64 -5.27
N TYR A 156 15.60 7.45 -4.83
CA TYR A 156 15.17 6.36 -5.71
C TYR A 156 13.84 6.70 -6.40
N LYS A 157 13.84 6.64 -7.73
CA LYS A 157 12.67 6.98 -8.54
C LYS A 157 11.58 5.91 -8.55
N THR A 158 11.87 4.75 -8.00
CA THR A 158 10.96 3.60 -7.87
C THR A 158 10.19 3.57 -6.54
N VAL A 159 10.45 4.50 -5.62
CA VAL A 159 9.89 4.51 -4.26
C VAL A 159 8.78 5.54 -4.13
N PHE A 160 7.63 5.11 -3.62
CA PHE A 160 6.45 5.93 -3.41
C PHE A 160 5.85 5.70 -2.02
N ARG A 161 5.08 6.69 -1.53
CA ARG A 161 4.43 6.64 -0.23
C ARG A 161 3.00 7.17 -0.30
N MET A 162 2.06 6.42 0.27
CA MET A 162 0.62 6.73 0.25
C MET A 162 0.17 7.67 1.37
N VAL A 163 1.00 7.89 2.40
CA VAL A 163 0.66 8.67 3.59
C VAL A 163 1.59 9.88 3.75
N ALA A 164 1.23 10.83 4.59
CA ALA A 164 2.11 11.94 4.93
C ALA A 164 3.35 11.44 5.68
N ASN A 165 4.49 12.10 5.49
CA ASN A 165 5.73 11.75 6.18
C ASN A 165 5.86 12.41 7.56
N ASP A 166 6.89 12.00 8.32
CA ASP A 166 7.14 12.45 9.70
C ASP A 166 7.46 13.94 9.80
N VAL A 167 7.95 14.58 8.74
CA VAL A 167 8.14 16.05 8.76
C VAL A 167 6.81 16.74 8.98
N ARG A 168 5.77 16.31 8.25
CA ARG A 168 4.41 16.83 8.42
C ARG A 168 3.80 16.37 9.75
N GLN A 169 3.92 15.09 10.08
CA GLN A 169 3.35 14.55 11.30
C GLN A 169 3.95 15.20 12.54
N GLY A 170 5.27 15.30 12.63
CA GLY A 170 5.98 15.96 13.72
C GLY A 170 5.60 17.44 13.84
N THR A 171 5.46 18.15 12.70
CA THR A 171 4.98 19.54 12.68
C THR A 171 3.58 19.65 13.30
N VAL A 172 2.66 18.76 12.94
CA VAL A 172 1.29 18.76 13.49
C VAL A 172 1.30 18.44 14.97
N ILE A 173 2.02 17.40 15.40
CA ILE A 173 2.12 17.02 16.83
C ILE A 173 2.67 18.18 17.66
N GLY A 174 3.83 18.73 17.31
CA GLY A 174 4.50 19.79 18.06
C GLY A 174 3.67 21.08 18.11
N THR A 175 3.07 21.47 16.99
CA THR A 175 2.20 22.66 16.92
C THR A 175 0.93 22.45 17.75
N TYR A 176 0.27 21.33 17.61
CA TYR A 176 -0.97 21.03 18.33
C TYR A 176 -0.75 21.00 19.84
N LEU A 177 0.32 20.35 20.31
CA LEU A 177 0.68 20.36 21.74
C LEU A 177 0.86 21.79 22.26
N VAL A 178 1.69 22.59 21.61
CA VAL A 178 2.06 23.92 22.13
C VAL A 178 0.94 24.93 21.91
N LYS A 179 0.31 24.97 20.73
CA LYS A 179 -0.65 26.02 20.38
C LYS A 179 -2.08 25.70 20.79
N ASP A 180 -2.52 24.46 20.64
CA ASP A 180 -3.90 24.07 20.91
C ASP A 180 -4.06 23.53 22.31
N LEU A 181 -3.21 22.61 22.75
CA LEU A 181 -3.28 22.00 24.09
C LEU A 181 -2.58 22.82 25.18
N LYS A 182 -1.84 23.90 24.81
CA LYS A 182 -1.07 24.75 25.72
C LYS A 182 -0.02 23.99 26.55
N ALA A 183 0.45 22.85 26.03
CA ALA A 183 1.52 22.07 26.63
C ALA A 183 2.87 22.62 26.16
N THR A 184 3.50 23.48 26.95
CA THR A 184 4.73 24.20 26.59
C THR A 184 6.00 23.53 27.05
N LYS A 185 5.92 22.65 28.06
CA LYS A 185 7.00 21.78 28.54
C LYS A 185 6.75 20.37 28.06
N VAL A 186 7.49 19.91 27.09
CA VAL A 186 7.22 18.63 26.42
C VAL A 186 8.37 17.65 26.69
N ALA A 187 8.03 16.45 27.17
CA ALA A 187 8.93 15.30 27.15
C ALA A 187 8.66 14.46 25.89
N ILE A 188 9.72 13.90 25.31
CA ILE A 188 9.62 13.05 24.11
C ILE A 188 10.24 11.69 24.42
N VAL A 189 9.54 10.63 24.05
CA VAL A 189 10.00 9.23 24.22
C VAL A 189 9.89 8.48 22.89
N ASP A 190 10.98 7.88 22.48
CA ASP A 190 11.03 7.04 21.26
C ASP A 190 11.42 5.58 21.58
N ASP A 191 11.10 4.67 20.67
CA ASP A 191 11.38 3.23 20.77
C ASP A 191 12.67 2.80 20.05
N ARG A 192 13.50 3.76 19.61
CA ARG A 192 14.74 3.54 18.84
C ARG A 192 14.58 2.82 17.50
N THR A 193 13.36 2.59 17.02
CA THR A 193 13.16 2.21 15.62
C THR A 193 13.48 3.39 14.69
N ALA A 194 13.66 3.11 13.41
CA ALA A 194 13.86 4.18 12.43
C ALA A 194 12.62 5.10 12.35
N TYR A 195 11.41 4.56 12.56
CA TYR A 195 10.17 5.33 12.67
C TYR A 195 10.18 6.18 13.96
N GLY A 196 10.24 5.55 15.12
CA GLY A 196 10.07 6.25 16.40
C GLY A 196 11.10 7.36 16.60
N GLN A 197 12.38 7.07 16.33
CA GLN A 197 13.44 8.06 16.42
C GLN A 197 13.25 9.19 15.39
N GLY A 198 12.86 8.83 14.13
CA GLY A 198 12.66 9.83 13.08
C GLY A 198 11.53 10.80 13.39
N LEU A 199 10.37 10.29 13.82
CA LEU A 199 9.25 11.13 14.20
C LEU A 199 9.56 12.00 15.42
N ALA A 200 10.23 11.43 16.43
CA ALA A 200 10.64 12.18 17.62
C ALA A 200 11.59 13.36 17.29
N ASP A 201 12.49 13.18 16.32
CA ASP A 201 13.37 14.26 15.84
C ASP A 201 12.57 15.40 15.18
N GLU A 202 11.54 15.09 14.40
CA GLU A 202 10.69 16.08 13.76
C GLU A 202 9.76 16.77 14.78
N VAL A 203 9.25 16.03 15.76
CA VAL A 203 8.46 16.60 16.87
C VAL A 203 9.30 17.59 17.69
N GLU A 204 10.53 17.24 18.02
CA GLU A 204 11.42 18.13 18.78
C GLU A 204 11.64 19.46 18.04
N LYS A 205 11.90 19.43 16.73
CA LYS A 205 12.01 20.62 15.90
C LYS A 205 10.72 21.45 15.94
N ALA A 206 9.58 20.80 15.81
CA ALA A 206 8.29 21.46 15.76
C ALA A 206 7.87 22.09 17.11
N VAL A 207 8.11 21.41 18.22
CA VAL A 207 7.87 21.95 19.57
C VAL A 207 8.68 23.23 19.77
N LYS A 208 9.98 23.22 19.45
CA LYS A 208 10.85 24.40 19.55
C LYS A 208 10.38 25.53 18.62
N ALA A 209 10.04 25.22 17.38
CA ALA A 209 9.52 26.20 16.39
C ALA A 209 8.18 26.81 16.84
N ALA A 210 7.32 26.05 17.55
CA ALA A 210 6.06 26.53 18.09
C ALA A 210 6.23 27.37 19.37
N GLY A 211 7.44 27.49 19.92
CA GLY A 211 7.76 28.25 21.14
C GLY A 211 7.63 27.42 22.43
N GLY A 212 7.57 26.10 22.32
CA GLY A 212 7.65 25.18 23.44
C GLY A 212 9.10 24.83 23.81
N THR A 213 9.26 24.13 24.93
CA THR A 213 10.54 23.63 25.41
C THR A 213 10.50 22.12 25.52
N VAL A 214 11.45 21.43 24.92
CA VAL A 214 11.66 20.01 25.19
C VAL A 214 12.45 19.91 26.49
N VAL A 215 11.78 19.44 27.55
CA VAL A 215 12.35 19.37 28.89
C VAL A 215 13.05 18.06 29.16
N ASP A 216 12.74 17.03 28.34
CA ASP A 216 13.36 15.72 28.43
C ASP A 216 13.25 14.96 27.13
N ARG A 217 14.25 14.14 26.79
CA ARG A 217 14.26 13.24 25.63
C ARG A 217 14.78 11.87 26.06
N GLU A 218 13.85 10.94 26.19
CA GLU A 218 14.10 9.57 26.67
C GLU A 218 13.82 8.54 25.57
N TYR A 219 14.22 7.32 25.80
CA TYR A 219 13.98 6.23 24.86
C TYR A 219 13.88 4.85 25.54
N GLY A 220 13.26 3.95 24.81
CA GLY A 220 13.35 2.51 25.07
C GLY A 220 13.78 1.77 23.80
N THR A 221 13.22 0.60 23.60
CA THR A 221 13.26 -0.16 22.34
C THR A 221 11.86 -0.64 22.00
N ASP A 222 11.68 -1.13 20.80
CA ASP A 222 10.45 -1.79 20.35
C ASP A 222 10.07 -3.03 21.19
N LYS A 223 10.94 -3.48 22.08
CA LYS A 223 10.70 -4.59 23.04
C LYS A 223 10.53 -4.12 24.48
N THR A 224 10.59 -2.82 24.73
CA THR A 224 10.50 -2.29 26.09
C THR A 224 9.06 -2.37 26.61
N THR A 225 8.88 -3.11 27.70
CA THR A 225 7.60 -3.24 28.41
C THR A 225 7.59 -2.56 29.78
N ASN A 226 8.77 -2.25 30.32
CA ASN A 226 8.93 -1.56 31.61
C ASN A 226 9.49 -0.16 31.41
N TRP A 227 8.63 0.83 31.57
CA TRP A 227 8.91 2.26 31.38
C TRP A 227 9.13 3.02 32.69
N MET A 228 9.12 2.34 33.86
CA MET A 228 9.11 2.99 35.15
C MET A 228 10.31 3.91 35.39
N ALA A 229 11.51 3.53 34.95
CA ALA A 229 12.70 4.36 35.08
C ALA A 229 12.58 5.65 34.22
N VAL A 230 12.25 5.47 32.93
CA VAL A 230 12.01 6.59 31.99
C VAL A 230 10.92 7.52 32.52
N LEU A 231 9.79 6.98 32.96
CA LEU A 231 8.69 7.77 33.50
C LEU A 231 9.03 8.49 34.80
N THR A 232 9.92 7.93 35.63
CA THR A 232 10.41 8.58 36.85
C THR A 232 11.27 9.79 36.50
N THR A 233 12.16 9.66 35.52
CA THR A 233 12.97 10.78 35.00
C THR A 233 12.07 11.88 34.45
N ILE A 234 11.14 11.53 33.55
CA ILE A 234 10.17 12.47 32.95
C ILE A 234 9.38 13.21 34.03
N LYS A 235 8.89 12.50 35.04
CA LYS A 235 8.10 13.09 36.13
C LYS A 235 8.89 14.16 36.87
N SER A 236 10.20 14.03 37.04
CA SER A 236 11.03 15.01 37.70
C SER A 236 11.12 16.36 36.98
N HIS A 237 10.91 16.37 35.65
CA HIS A 237 10.91 17.58 34.83
C HIS A 237 9.54 18.28 34.75
N VAL A 238 8.49 17.69 35.34
CA VAL A 238 7.12 18.23 35.39
C VAL A 238 6.64 18.70 34.01
N PRO A 239 6.54 17.80 32.99
CA PRO A 239 6.07 18.18 31.67
C PRO A 239 4.56 18.44 31.64
N ASP A 240 4.13 19.34 30.73
CA ASP A 240 2.70 19.58 30.43
C ASP A 240 2.18 18.58 29.37
N GLY A 241 3.10 18.10 28.51
CA GLY A 241 2.84 17.14 27.44
C GLY A 241 3.93 16.09 27.31
N ILE A 242 3.53 14.91 26.88
CA ILE A 242 4.45 13.80 26.56
C ILE A 242 4.12 13.34 25.15
N VAL A 243 5.15 13.19 24.33
CA VAL A 243 5.03 12.53 23.02
C VAL A 243 5.64 11.15 23.11
N PHE A 244 4.91 10.15 22.64
CA PHE A 244 5.38 8.79 22.51
C PHE A 244 5.41 8.39 21.04
N THR A 245 6.60 8.04 20.52
CA THR A 245 6.78 7.61 19.13
C THR A 245 7.28 6.18 19.07
N GLY A 246 6.33 5.26 18.88
CA GLY A 246 6.56 3.81 18.84
C GLY A 246 5.23 3.09 18.72
N GLY A 247 5.28 1.75 18.74
CA GLY A 247 4.13 0.88 18.55
C GLY A 247 3.08 0.94 19.66
N ASP A 248 1.89 0.48 19.34
CA ASP A 248 0.72 0.53 20.21
C ASP A 248 0.85 -0.31 21.50
N THR A 249 1.54 -1.45 21.44
CA THR A 249 1.80 -2.30 22.61
C THR A 249 2.69 -1.57 23.62
N GLN A 250 3.76 -0.92 23.16
CA GLN A 250 4.67 -0.14 23.99
C GLN A 250 3.98 1.13 24.53
N ALA A 251 3.20 1.81 23.70
CA ALA A 251 2.40 2.98 24.09
C ALA A 251 1.39 2.63 25.20
N ALA A 252 0.76 1.47 25.10
CA ALA A 252 -0.19 1.01 26.12
C ALA A 252 0.51 0.73 27.46
N ALA A 253 1.65 0.03 27.44
CA ALA A 253 2.43 -0.21 28.65
C ALA A 253 2.94 1.10 29.27
N PHE A 254 3.36 2.07 28.43
CA PHE A 254 3.76 3.39 28.85
C PHE A 254 2.61 4.15 29.52
N ALA A 255 1.44 4.21 28.88
CA ALA A 255 0.25 4.89 29.41
C ALA A 255 -0.20 4.32 30.76
N GLN A 256 -0.24 2.98 30.91
CA GLN A 256 -0.57 2.31 32.16
C GLN A 256 0.39 2.68 33.29
N GLN A 257 1.69 2.70 33.01
CA GLN A 257 2.71 3.00 34.01
C GLN A 257 2.75 4.49 34.35
N ALA A 258 2.52 5.37 33.36
CA ALA A 258 2.36 6.80 33.60
C ALA A 258 1.19 7.10 34.55
N GLN A 259 0.05 6.45 34.36
CA GLN A 259 -1.09 6.54 35.25
C GLN A 259 -0.75 6.06 36.66
N ARG A 260 -0.08 4.91 36.81
CA ARG A 260 0.35 4.38 38.13
C ARG A 260 1.26 5.34 38.89
N LEU A 261 2.12 6.06 38.17
CA LEU A 261 2.98 7.09 38.76
C LEU A 261 2.27 8.40 39.04
N GLY A 262 0.97 8.53 38.70
CA GLY A 262 0.21 9.76 38.84
C GLY A 262 0.74 10.91 37.97
N LEU A 263 1.29 10.60 36.82
CA LEU A 263 1.78 11.58 35.85
C LEU A 263 0.56 12.26 35.19
N ARG A 264 0.50 13.59 35.24
CA ARG A 264 -0.65 14.39 34.77
C ARG A 264 -0.24 15.26 33.58
N ALA A 265 0.33 14.63 32.54
CA ALA A 265 0.65 15.30 31.31
C ALA A 265 -0.26 14.81 30.20
N LYS A 266 -0.51 15.65 29.18
CA LYS A 266 -1.21 15.23 27.96
C LYS A 266 -0.31 14.27 27.18
N LEU A 267 -0.82 13.08 26.88
CA LEU A 267 -0.10 12.08 26.08
C LEU A 267 -0.55 12.17 24.63
N ILE A 268 0.37 12.38 23.71
CA ILE A 268 0.10 12.24 22.27
C ILE A 268 1.03 11.18 21.68
N ALA A 269 0.43 10.19 21.04
CA ALA A 269 1.18 9.11 20.37
C ALA A 269 1.23 9.32 18.86
N GLY A 270 2.24 8.75 18.20
CA GLY A 270 2.34 8.70 16.75
C GLY A 270 1.28 7.79 16.13
N ASP A 271 1.30 7.68 14.82
CA ASP A 271 0.28 6.96 14.04
C ASP A 271 0.31 5.44 14.26
N GLU A 272 1.47 4.83 14.42
CA GLU A 272 1.58 3.38 14.70
C GLU A 272 0.88 2.96 16.00
N ALA A 273 0.68 3.90 16.93
CA ALA A 273 -0.10 3.67 18.14
C ALA A 273 -1.57 4.12 18.02
N CYS A 274 -2.02 4.71 16.91
CA CYS A 274 -3.40 5.20 16.76
C CYS A 274 -4.39 4.10 16.38
N THR A 275 -4.33 2.97 17.05
CA THR A 275 -5.05 1.72 16.76
C THR A 275 -6.12 1.41 17.82
N PRO A 276 -7.10 0.56 17.50
CA PRO A 276 -7.99 -0.03 18.49
C PRO A 276 -7.25 -0.89 19.52
N GLN A 277 -6.10 -1.48 19.14
CA GLN A 277 -5.28 -2.30 20.02
C GLN A 277 -4.68 -1.47 21.16
N PHE A 278 -4.24 -0.23 20.90
CA PHE A 278 -3.79 0.68 21.96
C PHE A 278 -4.89 0.87 23.00
N ILE A 279 -6.12 1.20 22.60
CA ILE A 279 -7.25 1.38 23.49
C ILE A 279 -7.48 0.12 24.33
N LYS A 280 -7.52 -1.03 23.68
CA LYS A 280 -7.76 -2.32 24.32
C LYS A 280 -6.70 -2.67 25.37
N LEU A 281 -5.43 -2.49 25.04
CA LEU A 281 -4.32 -2.81 25.94
C LEU A 281 -4.17 -1.80 27.07
N ALA A 282 -4.30 -0.51 26.78
CA ALA A 282 -4.17 0.54 27.78
C ALA A 282 -5.35 0.55 28.79
N GLY A 283 -6.55 0.14 28.36
CA GLY A 283 -7.72 -0.04 29.23
C GLY A 283 -8.08 1.22 29.99
N THR A 284 -8.14 1.14 31.31
CA THR A 284 -8.52 2.27 32.19
C THR A 284 -7.52 3.40 32.26
N SER A 285 -6.34 3.26 31.68
CA SER A 285 -5.37 4.35 31.57
C SER A 285 -5.70 5.36 30.47
N MET A 286 -6.59 4.99 29.53
CA MET A 286 -7.10 5.89 28.51
C MET A 286 -8.03 6.95 29.11
N ASN A 287 -7.82 8.20 28.75
CA ASN A 287 -8.64 9.32 29.22
C ASN A 287 -8.63 10.47 28.19
N SER A 288 -9.34 11.55 28.46
CA SER A 288 -9.46 12.71 27.56
C SER A 288 -8.16 13.50 27.34
N ASP A 289 -7.09 13.21 28.10
CA ASP A 289 -5.75 13.76 27.86
C ASP A 289 -4.87 12.86 27.01
N THR A 290 -5.45 11.78 26.45
CA THR A 290 -4.76 10.86 25.54
C THR A 290 -5.15 11.17 24.09
N TYR A 291 -4.15 11.39 23.27
CA TYR A 291 -4.24 11.74 21.85
C TYR A 291 -3.38 10.80 21.01
N CYS A 292 -3.69 10.72 19.72
CA CYS A 292 -2.81 10.13 18.73
C CYS A 292 -2.92 10.91 17.40
N THR A 293 -2.01 10.63 16.48
CA THR A 293 -2.13 11.09 15.10
C THR A 293 -2.37 9.92 14.16
N LEU A 294 -3.11 10.13 13.09
CA LEU A 294 -3.25 9.24 11.96
C LEU A 294 -2.54 9.88 10.76
N ALA A 295 -1.59 9.17 10.16
CA ALA A 295 -0.93 9.63 8.94
C ALA A 295 -1.87 9.44 7.74
N GLY A 296 -2.90 10.27 7.66
CA GLY A 296 -3.93 10.20 6.64
C GLY A 296 -5.21 10.94 7.03
N VAL A 297 -6.26 10.76 6.23
CA VAL A 297 -7.61 11.26 6.51
C VAL A 297 -8.38 10.23 7.36
N PRO A 298 -9.27 10.69 8.23
CA PRO A 298 -10.09 9.75 9.02
C PRO A 298 -11.10 9.04 8.11
N PRO A 299 -11.57 7.84 8.51
CA PRO A 299 -12.53 7.05 7.73
C PRO A 299 -13.74 7.86 7.24
N SER A 300 -14.30 8.73 8.08
CA SER A 300 -15.44 9.60 7.78
C SER A 300 -15.20 10.62 6.66
N LYS A 301 -13.94 10.87 6.29
CA LYS A 301 -13.54 11.78 5.21
C LYS A 301 -12.94 11.08 3.99
N MET A 302 -12.90 9.76 3.98
CA MET A 302 -12.52 8.98 2.82
C MET A 302 -13.68 8.92 1.84
N PRO A 303 -13.53 9.35 0.56
CA PRO A 303 -14.65 9.44 -0.39
C PRO A 303 -15.39 8.12 -0.62
N GLN A 304 -14.68 6.99 -0.55
CA GLN A 304 -15.26 5.64 -0.71
C GLN A 304 -15.12 4.81 0.58
N GLY A 305 -14.86 5.46 1.71
CA GLY A 305 -14.54 4.83 2.98
C GLY A 305 -15.65 3.87 3.45
N ASP A 306 -16.90 4.34 3.56
CA ASP A 306 -18.01 3.52 4.08
C ASP A 306 -18.20 2.22 3.29
N ALA A 307 -18.11 2.28 1.96
CA ALA A 307 -18.22 1.10 1.10
C ALA A 307 -17.03 0.16 1.31
N PHE A 308 -15.81 0.70 1.43
CA PHE A 308 -14.59 -0.07 1.66
C PHE A 308 -14.65 -0.78 3.02
N PHE A 309 -14.92 -0.06 4.12
CA PHE A 309 -14.93 -0.62 5.46
C PHE A 309 -15.99 -1.72 5.61
N LYS A 310 -17.17 -1.51 5.02
CA LYS A 310 -18.24 -2.53 5.01
C LYS A 310 -17.81 -3.80 4.28
N ARG A 311 -17.22 -3.67 3.09
CA ARG A 311 -16.75 -4.82 2.29
C ARG A 311 -15.59 -5.54 2.97
N TYR A 312 -14.64 -4.78 3.52
CA TYR A 312 -13.52 -5.35 4.26
C TYR A 312 -14.02 -6.22 5.42
N GLN A 313 -14.92 -5.68 6.26
CA GLN A 313 -15.52 -6.42 7.37
C GLN A 313 -16.29 -7.66 6.89
N GLN A 314 -17.03 -7.55 5.80
CA GLN A 314 -17.77 -8.70 5.23
C GLN A 314 -16.82 -9.78 4.71
N ARG A 315 -15.71 -9.39 4.11
CA ARG A 315 -14.76 -10.33 3.48
C ARG A 315 -13.88 -11.04 4.50
N PHE A 316 -13.40 -10.32 5.50
CA PHE A 316 -12.37 -10.83 6.43
C PHE A 316 -12.89 -11.10 7.85
N GLY A 317 -14.10 -10.67 8.19
CA GLY A 317 -14.70 -10.88 9.52
C GLY A 317 -14.08 -10.03 10.64
N VAL A 318 -13.15 -9.13 10.31
CA VAL A 318 -12.45 -8.24 11.25
C VAL A 318 -12.55 -6.80 10.77
N PRO A 319 -12.55 -5.81 11.69
CA PRO A 319 -12.51 -4.41 11.31
C PRO A 319 -11.12 -4.02 10.78
N VAL A 320 -11.07 -2.98 9.95
CA VAL A 320 -9.81 -2.33 9.57
C VAL A 320 -9.09 -1.84 10.82
N GLN A 321 -7.79 -2.07 10.89
CA GLN A 321 -6.96 -1.60 12.00
C GLN A 321 -6.43 -0.19 11.73
N LEU A 322 -5.80 0.03 10.56
CA LEU A 322 -5.19 1.32 10.27
C LEU A 322 -5.01 1.59 8.77
N TYR A 323 -4.20 0.78 8.05
CA TYR A 323 -3.69 1.13 6.73
C TYR A 323 -4.27 0.31 5.56
N ALA A 324 -5.16 -0.65 5.79
CA ALA A 324 -5.78 -1.43 4.71
C ALA A 324 -6.33 -0.60 3.53
N PRO A 325 -7.00 0.57 3.73
CA PRO A 325 -7.44 1.39 2.61
C PRO A 325 -6.30 1.96 1.78
N TYR A 326 -5.16 2.30 2.41
CA TYR A 326 -3.96 2.81 1.73
C TYR A 326 -3.23 1.69 0.97
N ALA A 327 -3.18 0.47 1.54
CA ALA A 327 -2.64 -0.71 0.88
C ALA A 327 -3.48 -1.11 -0.36
N TYR A 328 -4.81 -1.03 -0.24
CA TYR A 328 -5.72 -1.19 -1.37
C TYR A 328 -5.45 -0.16 -2.47
N ASP A 329 -5.37 1.11 -2.11
CA ASP A 329 -5.12 2.21 -3.04
C ASP A 329 -3.72 2.13 -3.68
N ALA A 330 -2.71 1.59 -2.98
CA ALA A 330 -1.38 1.36 -3.53
C ALA A 330 -1.42 0.36 -4.70
N VAL A 331 -2.18 -0.75 -4.57
CA VAL A 331 -2.40 -1.69 -5.67
C VAL A 331 -3.14 -1.01 -6.83
N MET A 332 -4.20 -0.25 -6.52
CA MET A 332 -5.00 0.44 -7.54
C MET A 332 -4.17 1.48 -8.30
N ALA A 333 -3.30 2.20 -7.61
CA ALA A 333 -2.36 3.15 -8.21
C ALA A 333 -1.36 2.46 -9.16
N MET A 334 -0.78 1.35 -8.70
CA MET A 334 0.16 0.56 -9.49
C MET A 334 -0.49 -0.01 -10.76
N VAL A 335 -1.66 -0.64 -10.64
CA VAL A 335 -2.38 -1.22 -11.77
C VAL A 335 -2.93 -0.13 -12.69
N GLY A 336 -3.38 1.01 -12.15
CA GLY A 336 -3.75 2.18 -12.95
C GLY A 336 -2.60 2.68 -13.83
N ALA A 337 -1.38 2.69 -13.28
CA ALA A 337 -0.17 3.02 -14.04
C ALA A 337 0.16 1.96 -15.11
N MET A 338 0.00 0.66 -14.81
CA MET A 338 0.14 -0.42 -15.79
C MET A 338 -0.84 -0.27 -16.95
N GLN A 339 -2.11 0.03 -16.66
CA GLN A 339 -3.12 0.28 -17.69
C GLN A 339 -2.81 1.52 -18.54
N ALA A 340 -2.37 2.62 -17.92
CA ALA A 340 -1.99 3.84 -18.61
C ALA A 340 -0.73 3.68 -19.50
N ALA A 341 0.12 2.71 -19.16
CA ALA A 341 1.32 2.34 -19.94
C ALA A 341 1.04 1.23 -20.95
N ASP A 342 -0.13 0.60 -20.91
CA ASP A 342 -0.48 -0.64 -21.62
C ASP A 342 0.61 -1.73 -21.45
N SER A 343 1.21 -1.81 -20.24
CA SER A 343 2.33 -2.72 -19.93
C SER A 343 2.38 -3.08 -18.45
N THR A 344 2.69 -4.33 -18.16
CA THR A 344 2.95 -4.84 -16.81
C THR A 344 4.43 -4.83 -16.43
N ASP A 345 5.31 -4.41 -17.36
CA ASP A 345 6.74 -4.28 -17.11
C ASP A 345 7.01 -3.08 -16.19
N PRO A 346 7.64 -3.29 -15.01
CA PRO A 346 7.97 -2.23 -14.06
C PRO A 346 8.69 -1.04 -14.68
N LYS A 347 9.62 -1.28 -15.57
CA LYS A 347 10.44 -0.24 -16.23
C LYS A 347 9.62 0.61 -17.21
N VAL A 348 8.53 0.06 -17.74
CA VAL A 348 7.66 0.77 -18.69
C VAL A 348 6.60 1.59 -17.96
N TYR A 349 5.91 1.01 -16.97
CA TYR A 349 4.83 1.71 -16.28
C TYR A 349 5.30 2.70 -15.20
N LEU A 350 6.56 2.65 -14.76
CA LEU A 350 7.12 3.53 -13.73
C LEU A 350 6.86 5.02 -14.03
N SER A 351 7.08 5.45 -15.27
CA SER A 351 6.83 6.86 -15.66
C SER A 351 5.36 7.27 -15.54
N LYS A 352 4.43 6.33 -15.73
CA LYS A 352 2.99 6.55 -15.54
C LYS A 352 2.61 6.59 -14.07
N LEU A 353 3.29 5.80 -13.23
CA LEU A 353 3.12 5.85 -11.79
C LEU A 353 3.58 7.19 -11.20
N GLN A 354 4.73 7.71 -11.66
CA GLN A 354 5.24 9.03 -11.27
C GLN A 354 4.28 10.18 -11.66
N ALA A 355 3.59 10.04 -12.78
CA ALA A 355 2.65 11.03 -13.30
C ALA A 355 1.18 10.70 -12.93
N LEU A 356 0.96 9.79 -12.00
CA LEU A 356 -0.37 9.31 -11.65
C LEU A 356 -1.26 10.42 -11.11
N ASN A 357 -2.52 10.40 -11.56
CA ASN A 357 -3.62 11.16 -10.99
C ASN A 357 -4.84 10.24 -10.93
N LEU A 358 -5.15 9.74 -9.74
CA LEU A 358 -6.20 8.74 -9.51
C LEU A 358 -7.04 9.12 -8.29
N ASP A 359 -8.34 8.89 -8.34
CA ASP A 359 -9.24 8.98 -7.19
C ASP A 359 -9.35 7.61 -6.52
N GLY A 360 -8.72 7.46 -5.35
CA GLY A 360 -8.74 6.25 -4.54
C GLY A 360 -9.85 6.24 -3.49
N VAL A 361 -9.86 5.19 -2.69
CA VAL A 361 -10.70 5.07 -1.48
C VAL A 361 -10.35 6.17 -0.49
N THR A 362 -9.04 6.45 -0.32
CA THR A 362 -8.52 7.43 0.63
C THR A 362 -8.58 8.87 0.11
N GLY A 363 -8.88 9.07 -1.17
CA GLY A 363 -8.97 10.36 -1.84
C GLY A 363 -8.03 10.47 -3.05
N PRO A 364 -7.71 11.69 -3.50
CA PRO A 364 -6.84 11.89 -4.65
C PRO A 364 -5.42 11.37 -4.40
N ILE A 365 -4.90 10.56 -5.33
CA ILE A 365 -3.57 9.97 -5.31
C ILE A 365 -2.72 10.64 -6.39
N GLN A 366 -1.75 11.41 -5.97
CA GLN A 366 -0.73 12.05 -6.79
C GLN A 366 0.58 12.06 -6.02
N PHE A 367 1.68 11.79 -6.69
CA PHE A 367 3.00 11.82 -6.07
C PHE A 367 3.78 13.08 -6.45
N ASP A 368 4.66 13.51 -5.58
CA ASP A 368 5.63 14.56 -5.88
C ASP A 368 6.89 13.98 -6.56
N ASP A 369 7.87 14.83 -6.84
CA ASP A 369 9.10 14.43 -7.54
C ASP A 369 9.99 13.47 -6.73
N LYS A 370 9.72 13.33 -5.42
CA LYS A 370 10.41 12.40 -4.52
C LYS A 370 9.65 11.09 -4.35
N GLY A 371 8.37 11.03 -4.77
CA GLY A 371 7.49 9.88 -4.57
C GLY A 371 6.62 9.99 -3.31
N ASP A 372 6.61 11.12 -2.61
CA ASP A 372 5.70 11.36 -1.50
C ASP A 372 4.30 11.74 -2.02
N ILE A 373 3.26 11.32 -1.31
CA ILE A 373 1.88 11.73 -1.63
C ILE A 373 1.73 13.24 -1.56
N ARG A 374 1.15 13.87 -2.58
CA ARG A 374 0.82 15.29 -2.55
C ARG A 374 -0.33 15.54 -1.59
N ASN A 375 -0.22 16.62 -0.81
CA ASN A 375 -1.25 17.04 0.15
C ASN A 375 -1.66 15.94 1.17
N GLY A 376 -0.71 15.06 1.53
CA GLY A 376 -0.91 14.06 2.56
C GLY A 376 -1.42 14.70 3.86
N ALA A 377 -2.52 14.19 4.40
CA ALA A 377 -3.15 14.72 5.61
C ALA A 377 -2.55 14.08 6.87
N ILE A 378 -2.61 14.82 7.98
CA ILE A 378 -2.47 14.28 9.33
C ILE A 378 -3.75 14.59 10.08
N THR A 379 -4.34 13.56 10.70
CA THR A 379 -5.50 13.69 11.57
C THR A 379 -5.06 13.57 13.02
N VAL A 380 -5.39 14.57 13.84
CA VAL A 380 -5.25 14.47 15.31
C VAL A 380 -6.52 13.87 15.87
N ARG A 381 -6.38 12.85 16.69
CA ARG A 381 -7.47 12.15 17.37
C ARG A 381 -7.30 12.23 18.88
N GLN A 382 -8.41 12.27 19.60
CA GLN A 382 -8.45 12.28 21.07
C GLN A 382 -9.30 11.09 21.54
N PHE A 383 -8.86 10.42 22.56
CA PHE A 383 -9.69 9.39 23.18
C PHE A 383 -10.91 9.99 23.87
N GLY A 384 -12.09 9.46 23.58
CA GLY A 384 -13.37 9.87 24.16
C GLY A 384 -14.48 8.88 23.81
N GLN A 385 -15.41 8.69 24.73
CA GLN A 385 -16.54 7.77 24.54
C GLN A 385 -16.15 6.32 24.22
N GLY A 386 -14.97 5.90 24.70
CA GLY A 386 -14.46 4.55 24.49
C GLY A 386 -13.73 4.32 23.16
N ASP A 387 -13.56 5.35 22.33
CA ASP A 387 -12.89 5.25 21.02
C ASP A 387 -12.16 6.55 20.67
N TRP A 388 -11.42 6.51 19.55
CA TRP A 388 -10.76 7.67 18.97
C TRP A 388 -11.76 8.63 18.32
N GLN A 389 -11.70 9.89 18.69
CA GLN A 389 -12.52 10.99 18.17
C GLN A 389 -11.66 11.94 17.33
N ASP A 390 -12.02 12.20 16.09
CA ASP A 390 -11.30 13.12 15.22
C ASP A 390 -11.42 14.57 15.74
N ARG A 391 -10.30 15.26 15.90
CA ARG A 391 -10.24 16.65 16.39
C ARG A 391 -9.82 17.65 15.33
N SER A 392 -8.79 17.31 14.55
CA SER A 392 -8.25 18.17 13.51
C SER A 392 -7.73 17.34 12.35
N VAL A 393 -7.92 17.84 11.13
CA VAL A 393 -7.31 17.27 9.91
C VAL A 393 -6.51 18.38 9.25
N VAL A 394 -5.20 18.20 9.16
CA VAL A 394 -4.24 19.17 8.63
C VAL A 394 -3.66 18.63 7.31
N ARG A 395 -3.72 19.45 6.24
CA ARG A 395 -3.17 19.13 4.92
C ARG A 395 -2.06 20.09 4.53
#